data_6d4342dfd9c44d68bfe4f5c66dd28996
#
_entry.id   6d4342dfd9c44d68bfe4f5c66dd28996
#
_cell.length_a   1.000
_cell.length_b   1.000
_cell.length_c   1.000
_cell.angle_alpha   90.00
_cell.angle_beta   90.00
_cell.angle_gamma   90.00
#
_symmetry.space_group_name_H-M   'P 1'
#
loop_
_entity.id
_entity.type
_entity.pdbx_description
1 polymer ?
#
loop_
_entity_poly.entity_id
_entity_poly.type
_entity_poly.pdbx_seq_one_letter_code
_entity_poly.pdbx_strand_id
1 'polypeptide(L)'
;MNHRNHLKGYPIDNCYKARFITGDGKGNIWIGTTLGALVVKDDFKSADEAVFHHFQRIPEDEHSLSNNDVHWIISTRQNELYLATFGGGLNKLLSLDGQGKAQFKSYSVENGLTSDVLLSIREDGSGNLWMSTENGVCKFVPSDERFENYSDKSISFRVRFSEAASAY
;
A
#
# COMPACT_ATOMS: atom_id res chain seq x y z
N MET A 1 11.59 30.54 -16.02
CA MET A 1 11.40 29.28 -16.75
C MET A 1 11.40 28.15 -15.70
N ASN A 2 10.27 27.54 -15.39
CA ASN A 2 10.23 26.40 -14.49
C ASN A 2 10.69 25.17 -15.27
N HIS A 3 11.95 24.80 -15.09
CA HIS A 3 12.44 23.49 -15.53
C HIS A 3 11.84 22.44 -14.59
N ARG A 4 10.63 21.99 -14.89
CA ARG A 4 10.12 20.75 -14.30
C ARG A 4 10.94 19.63 -14.93
N ASN A 5 11.91 19.08 -14.20
CA ASN A 5 12.56 17.84 -14.57
C ASN A 5 11.49 16.74 -14.47
N HIS A 6 10.80 16.49 -15.58
CA HIS A 6 9.88 15.37 -15.68
C HIS A 6 10.69 14.08 -15.79
N LEU A 7 10.47 13.16 -14.87
CA LEU A 7 10.80 11.76 -15.08
C LEU A 7 9.99 11.29 -16.29
N LYS A 8 10.59 11.07 -17.44
CA LYS A 8 9.88 10.78 -18.69
C LYS A 8 8.97 9.56 -18.61
N GLY A 9 9.34 8.57 -17.78
CA GLY A 9 8.56 7.36 -17.58
C GLY A 9 7.45 7.49 -16.52
N TYR A 10 7.39 8.59 -15.76
CA TYR A 10 6.37 8.75 -14.72
C TYR A 10 5.02 9.14 -15.35
N PRO A 11 3.94 8.37 -15.11
CA PRO A 11 2.63 8.61 -15.71
C PRO A 11 1.90 9.76 -15.00
N ILE A 12 2.41 10.98 -15.14
CA ILE A 12 1.98 12.16 -14.39
C ILE A 12 0.50 12.49 -14.56
N ASP A 13 -0.06 12.25 -15.74
CA ASP A 13 -1.45 12.55 -16.03
C ASP A 13 -2.42 11.63 -15.26
N ASN A 14 -1.97 10.41 -14.93
CA ASN A 14 -2.75 9.41 -14.23
C ASN A 14 -2.35 9.22 -12.76
N CYS A 15 -1.17 9.70 -12.34
CA CYS A 15 -0.60 9.44 -11.02
C CYS A 15 0.02 10.69 -10.38
N TYR A 16 -0.54 11.87 -10.60
CA TYR A 16 0.04 13.13 -10.10
C TYR A 16 -0.07 13.32 -8.57
N LYS A 17 -0.97 12.61 -7.89
CA LYS A 17 -1.11 12.65 -6.43
C LYS A 17 -0.44 11.43 -5.81
N ALA A 18 0.87 11.50 -5.60
CA ALA A 18 1.57 10.53 -4.78
C ALA A 18 1.16 10.71 -3.31
N ARG A 19 0.86 9.60 -2.63
CA ARG A 19 0.50 9.56 -1.22
C ARG A 19 1.64 9.05 -0.35
N PHE A 20 2.34 8.03 -0.83
CA PHE A 20 3.38 7.36 -0.09
C PHE A 20 4.49 6.86 -1.00
N ILE A 21 5.73 6.83 -0.49
CA ILE A 21 6.89 6.30 -1.20
C ILE A 21 7.74 5.48 -0.24
N THR A 22 8.22 4.31 -0.70
CA THR A 22 9.09 3.43 0.09
C THR A 22 9.92 2.52 -0.82
N GLY A 23 11.07 2.04 -0.31
CA GLY A 23 11.82 0.93 -0.93
C GLY A 23 11.33 -0.42 -0.41
N ASP A 24 11.52 -1.48 -1.20
CA ASP A 24 11.14 -2.85 -0.80
C ASP A 24 12.34 -3.70 -0.36
N GLY A 25 13.52 -3.12 -0.24
CA GLY A 25 14.76 -3.85 0.09
C GLY A 25 15.27 -4.78 -1.03
N LYS A 26 14.58 -4.85 -2.17
CA LYS A 26 14.94 -5.65 -3.37
C LYS A 26 15.37 -4.78 -4.54
N GLY A 27 15.67 -3.49 -4.29
CA GLY A 27 16.04 -2.51 -5.30
C GLY A 27 14.85 -1.99 -6.11
N ASN A 28 13.65 -1.97 -5.52
CA ASN A 28 12.51 -1.30 -6.11
C ASN A 28 12.05 -0.14 -5.21
N ILE A 29 11.63 0.95 -5.84
CA ILE A 29 10.93 2.06 -5.20
C ILE A 29 9.46 1.94 -5.56
N TRP A 30 8.61 1.87 -4.55
CA TRP A 30 7.16 1.80 -4.67
C TRP A 30 6.53 3.14 -4.33
N ILE A 31 5.54 3.55 -5.11
CA ILE A 31 4.81 4.81 -4.96
C ILE A 31 3.32 4.51 -4.94
N GLY A 32 2.67 4.79 -3.82
CA GLY A 32 1.21 4.77 -3.69
C GLY A 32 0.62 6.09 -4.21
N THR A 33 -0.41 6.00 -5.01
CA THR A 33 -1.09 7.16 -5.61
C THR A 33 -2.60 7.05 -5.45
N THR A 34 -3.32 8.10 -5.83
CA THR A 34 -4.79 8.07 -5.90
C THR A 34 -5.33 7.25 -7.07
N LEU A 35 -4.48 6.79 -7.98
CA LEU A 35 -4.84 6.03 -9.17
C LEU A 35 -4.04 4.74 -9.34
N GLY A 36 -3.62 4.13 -8.24
CA GLY A 36 -2.91 2.86 -8.21
C GLY A 36 -1.56 2.95 -7.55
N ALA A 37 -0.75 1.92 -7.72
CA ALA A 37 0.63 1.86 -7.28
C ALA A 37 1.58 1.87 -8.47
N LEU A 38 2.73 2.52 -8.29
CA LEU A 38 3.82 2.49 -9.24
C LEU A 38 5.01 1.78 -8.61
N VAL A 39 5.79 1.11 -9.45
CA VAL A 39 7.11 0.60 -9.08
C VAL A 39 8.14 1.00 -10.12
N VAL A 40 9.34 1.31 -9.67
CA VAL A 40 10.51 1.59 -10.51
C VAL A 40 11.73 0.95 -9.86
N LYS A 41 12.68 0.45 -10.65
CA LYS A 41 14.00 0.04 -10.15
C LYS A 41 14.78 1.26 -9.66
N ASP A 42 15.58 1.09 -8.61
CA ASP A 42 16.40 2.17 -8.01
C ASP A 42 17.79 2.32 -8.64
N ASP A 43 18.11 1.50 -9.66
CA ASP A 43 19.42 1.43 -10.32
C ASP A 43 19.58 2.34 -11.55
N PHE A 44 18.56 3.16 -11.87
CA PHE A 44 18.63 4.10 -12.99
C PHE A 44 19.64 5.24 -12.70
N LYS A 45 20.47 5.58 -13.71
CA LYS A 45 21.50 6.63 -13.61
C LYS A 45 21.00 8.01 -14.01
N SER A 46 19.92 8.05 -14.75
CA SER A 46 19.28 9.29 -15.19
C SER A 46 17.76 9.15 -15.19
N ALA A 47 17.06 10.27 -15.10
CA ALA A 47 15.60 10.30 -15.14
C ALA A 47 14.98 9.66 -16.41
N ASP A 48 15.74 9.66 -17.50
CA ASP A 48 15.31 9.11 -18.80
C ASP A 48 15.36 7.58 -18.84
N GLU A 49 16.12 6.94 -17.92
CA GLU A 49 16.25 5.49 -17.80
C GLU A 49 15.20 4.87 -16.88
N ALA A 50 14.52 5.68 -16.07
CA ALA A 50 13.52 5.21 -15.13
C ALA A 50 12.29 4.62 -15.85
N VAL A 51 12.05 3.33 -15.67
CA VAL A 51 10.87 2.63 -16.22
C VAL A 51 9.90 2.35 -15.11
N PHE A 52 8.73 2.98 -15.17
CA PHE A 52 7.66 2.80 -14.20
C PHE A 52 6.67 1.76 -14.69
N HIS A 53 6.35 0.80 -13.81
CA HIS A 53 5.21 -0.10 -14.00
C HIS A 53 4.06 0.37 -13.12
N HIS A 54 2.85 0.41 -13.69
CA HIS A 54 1.66 0.93 -13.06
C HIS A 54 0.64 -0.18 -12.81
N PHE A 55 0.24 -0.33 -11.55
CA PHE A 55 -0.73 -1.33 -11.11
C PHE A 55 -2.02 -0.65 -10.69
N GLN A 56 -3.11 -1.15 -11.17
CA GLN A 56 -4.46 -0.67 -10.90
C GLN A 56 -5.40 -1.84 -10.61
N ARG A 57 -6.56 -1.50 -10.06
CA ARG A 57 -7.66 -2.45 -10.00
C ARG A 57 -8.14 -2.78 -11.41
N ILE A 58 -8.21 -4.06 -11.73
CA ILE A 58 -8.77 -4.58 -12.98
C ILE A 58 -10.05 -5.32 -12.58
N PRO A 59 -11.24 -4.90 -13.06
CA PRO A 59 -12.47 -5.63 -12.81
C PRO A 59 -12.33 -7.11 -13.19
N GLU A 60 -12.84 -8.01 -12.34
CA GLU A 60 -12.83 -9.46 -12.53
C GLU A 60 -11.45 -10.15 -12.47
N ASP A 61 -10.36 -9.40 -12.21
CA ASP A 61 -9.05 -9.95 -11.92
C ASP A 61 -8.80 -9.89 -10.39
N GLU A 62 -8.98 -11.02 -9.71
CA GLU A 62 -8.77 -11.17 -8.26
C GLU A 62 -7.32 -10.98 -7.83
N HIS A 63 -6.39 -11.02 -8.78
CA HIS A 63 -4.96 -10.81 -8.53
C HIS A 63 -4.49 -9.38 -8.84
N SER A 64 -5.39 -8.50 -9.25
CA SER A 64 -5.13 -7.06 -9.36
C SER A 64 -5.25 -6.37 -8.00
N LEU A 65 -4.94 -5.06 -7.94
CA LEU A 65 -5.22 -4.26 -6.74
C LEU A 65 -6.73 -4.22 -6.45
N SER A 66 -7.10 -4.31 -5.17
CA SER A 66 -8.50 -4.22 -4.73
C SER A 66 -9.11 -2.85 -4.93
N ASN A 67 -8.28 -1.78 -4.86
CA ASN A 67 -8.69 -0.38 -5.06
C ASN A 67 -7.51 0.45 -5.55
N ASN A 68 -7.80 1.53 -6.29
CA ASN A 68 -6.77 2.39 -6.89
C ASN A 68 -6.23 3.46 -5.93
N ASP A 69 -6.92 3.83 -4.86
CA ASP A 69 -6.42 4.84 -3.92
C ASP A 69 -5.50 4.18 -2.88
N VAL A 70 -4.18 4.14 -3.19
CA VAL A 70 -3.16 3.50 -2.36
C VAL A 70 -2.59 4.53 -1.38
N HIS A 71 -2.98 4.41 -0.11
CA HIS A 71 -2.64 5.34 0.96
C HIS A 71 -1.30 5.06 1.64
N TRP A 72 -0.96 3.78 1.80
CA TRP A 72 0.24 3.38 2.51
C TRP A 72 0.87 2.14 1.88
N ILE A 73 2.19 2.04 1.94
CA ILE A 73 2.93 0.86 1.50
C ILE A 73 3.97 0.53 2.57
N ILE A 74 4.11 -0.74 2.92
CA ILE A 74 5.13 -1.21 3.83
C ILE A 74 5.86 -2.42 3.25
N SER A 75 7.18 -2.40 3.33
CA SER A 75 8.01 -3.58 3.19
C SER A 75 8.37 -4.08 4.58
N THR A 76 8.02 -5.32 4.88
CA THR A 76 8.28 -5.95 6.18
C THR A 76 9.74 -6.40 6.30
N ARG A 77 10.16 -6.74 7.52
CA ARG A 77 11.49 -7.34 7.77
C ARG A 77 11.68 -8.68 7.07
N GLN A 78 10.59 -9.37 6.71
CA GLN A 78 10.61 -10.60 5.92
C GLN A 78 10.62 -10.33 4.40
N ASN A 79 10.76 -9.06 3.97
CA ASN A 79 10.71 -8.63 2.58
C ASN A 79 9.37 -8.94 1.89
N GLU A 80 8.28 -8.98 2.65
CA GLU A 80 6.93 -8.99 2.13
C GLU A 80 6.43 -7.55 1.95
N LEU A 81 5.71 -7.27 0.88
CA LEU A 81 5.17 -5.96 0.58
C LEU A 81 3.65 -5.96 0.75
N TYR A 82 3.16 -4.97 1.51
CA TYR A 82 1.73 -4.75 1.72
C TYR A 82 1.36 -3.32 1.36
N LEU A 83 0.16 -3.18 0.76
CA LEU A 83 -0.40 -1.89 0.35
C LEU A 83 -1.76 -1.72 1.03
N ALA A 84 -1.92 -0.59 1.72
CA ALA A 84 -3.20 -0.17 2.29
C ALA A 84 -3.95 0.69 1.29
N THR A 85 -5.22 0.40 1.05
CA THR A 85 -6.05 1.16 0.12
C THR A 85 -7.22 1.84 0.82
N PHE A 86 -7.70 2.92 0.23
CA PHE A 86 -8.87 3.65 0.71
C PHE A 86 -10.14 3.06 0.07
N GLY A 87 -10.70 2.03 0.72
CA GLY A 87 -11.92 1.37 0.29
C GLY A 87 -11.75 0.00 -0.39
N GLY A 88 -10.56 -0.60 -0.33
CA GLY A 88 -10.31 -1.96 -0.83
C GLY A 88 -9.52 -2.83 0.14
N GLY A 89 -9.29 -2.35 1.37
CA GLY A 89 -8.60 -3.11 2.41
C GLY A 89 -7.09 -3.21 2.19
N LEU A 90 -6.52 -4.35 2.60
CA LEU A 90 -5.09 -4.65 2.56
C LEU A 90 -4.76 -5.51 1.33
N ASN A 91 -3.72 -5.15 0.61
CA ASN A 91 -3.18 -5.94 -0.51
C ASN A 91 -1.78 -6.44 -0.15
N LYS A 92 -1.52 -7.73 -0.33
CA LYS A 92 -0.21 -8.35 -0.24
C LYS A 92 0.32 -8.59 -1.65
N LEU A 93 1.52 -8.13 -1.95
CA LEU A 93 2.20 -8.49 -3.19
C LEU A 93 2.62 -9.97 -3.13
N LEU A 94 2.10 -10.79 -4.04
CA LEU A 94 2.46 -12.21 -4.16
C LEU A 94 3.69 -12.40 -5.05
N SER A 95 3.71 -11.70 -6.17
CA SER A 95 4.81 -11.78 -7.14
C SER A 95 4.95 -10.48 -7.93
N LEU A 96 6.18 -10.21 -8.34
CA LEU A 96 6.54 -9.18 -9.32
C LEU A 96 7.61 -9.78 -10.22
N ASP A 97 7.31 -9.93 -11.52
CA ASP A 97 8.26 -10.48 -12.48
C ASP A 97 9.19 -9.40 -13.07
N GLY A 98 10.19 -9.84 -13.82
CA GLY A 98 11.15 -8.94 -14.48
C GLY A 98 10.55 -8.08 -15.60
N GLN A 99 9.32 -8.34 -16.01
CA GLN A 99 8.58 -7.59 -17.03
C GLN A 99 7.61 -6.58 -16.41
N GLY A 100 7.58 -6.51 -15.06
CA GLY A 100 6.71 -5.58 -14.33
C GLY A 100 5.27 -6.06 -14.21
N LYS A 101 5.00 -7.36 -14.32
CA LYS A 101 3.70 -7.94 -14.00
C LYS A 101 3.67 -8.32 -12.53
N ALA A 102 2.69 -7.81 -11.80
CA ALA A 102 2.48 -8.12 -10.39
C ALA A 102 1.19 -8.90 -10.16
N GLN A 103 1.18 -9.71 -9.11
CA GLN A 103 -0.01 -10.36 -8.57
C GLN A 103 -0.17 -9.97 -7.11
N PHE A 104 -1.41 -9.68 -6.72
CA PHE A 104 -1.76 -9.30 -5.36
C PHE A 104 -2.78 -10.28 -4.77
N LYS A 105 -2.77 -10.39 -3.44
CA LYS A 105 -3.84 -11.00 -2.65
C LYS A 105 -4.46 -9.91 -1.81
N SER A 106 -5.77 -9.74 -1.89
CA SER A 106 -6.50 -8.74 -1.12
C SER A 106 -7.17 -9.34 0.11
N TYR A 107 -7.30 -8.52 1.15
CA TYR A 107 -8.02 -8.80 2.39
C TYR A 107 -8.96 -7.63 2.68
N SER A 108 -10.22 -7.94 2.95
CA SER A 108 -11.30 -6.98 3.18
C SER A 108 -12.02 -7.25 4.50
N VAL A 109 -13.12 -6.55 4.74
CA VAL A 109 -14.01 -6.83 5.87
C VAL A 109 -14.56 -8.27 5.85
N GLU A 110 -14.69 -8.89 4.68
CA GLU A 110 -15.07 -10.29 4.52
C GLU A 110 -14.05 -11.26 5.12
N ASN A 111 -12.78 -10.85 5.18
CA ASN A 111 -11.68 -11.61 5.79
C ASN A 111 -11.46 -11.25 7.27
N GLY A 112 -12.23 -10.31 7.81
CA GLY A 112 -12.17 -9.92 9.21
C GLY A 112 -11.54 -8.56 9.51
N LEU A 113 -11.23 -7.74 8.50
CA LEU A 113 -10.86 -6.33 8.71
C LEU A 113 -12.01 -5.55 9.36
N THR A 114 -11.68 -4.55 10.18
CA THR A 114 -12.67 -3.61 10.77
C THR A 114 -13.29 -2.67 9.74
N SER A 115 -12.55 -2.35 8.69
CA SER A 115 -12.96 -1.48 7.59
C SER A 115 -12.05 -1.70 6.39
N ASP A 116 -12.58 -1.54 5.18
CA ASP A 116 -11.80 -1.53 3.93
C ASP A 116 -11.06 -0.21 3.70
N VAL A 117 -11.32 0.81 4.54
CA VAL A 117 -10.60 2.08 4.51
C VAL A 117 -9.41 2.00 5.46
N LEU A 118 -8.22 1.76 4.90
CA LEU A 118 -6.96 1.72 5.63
C LEU A 118 -6.19 3.03 5.45
N LEU A 119 -5.67 3.57 6.55
CA LEU A 119 -4.98 4.86 6.57
C LEU A 119 -3.47 4.72 6.77
N SER A 120 -3.02 3.77 7.58
CA SER A 120 -1.59 3.52 7.81
C SER A 120 -1.34 2.07 8.22
N ILE A 121 -0.08 1.62 8.06
CA ILE A 121 0.38 0.29 8.49
C ILE A 121 1.71 0.44 9.23
N ARG A 122 1.88 -0.34 10.30
CA ARG A 122 3.16 -0.51 11.02
C ARG A 122 3.40 -1.97 11.35
N GLU A 123 4.63 -2.42 11.19
CA GLU A 123 5.08 -3.75 11.62
C GLU A 123 5.56 -3.69 13.08
N ASP A 124 5.10 -4.63 13.92
CA ASP A 124 5.57 -4.78 15.29
C ASP A 124 6.81 -5.67 15.41
N GLY A 125 7.34 -5.79 16.65
CA GLY A 125 8.51 -6.61 16.94
C GLY A 125 8.37 -8.10 16.60
N SER A 126 7.14 -8.59 16.48
CA SER A 126 6.80 -9.99 16.17
C SER A 126 6.44 -10.23 14.70
N GLY A 127 6.49 -9.19 13.85
CA GLY A 127 6.16 -9.29 12.43
C GLY A 127 4.67 -9.16 12.12
N ASN A 128 3.84 -8.76 13.10
CA ASN A 128 2.44 -8.48 12.84
C ASN A 128 2.28 -7.06 12.28
N LEU A 129 1.23 -6.84 11.50
CA LEU A 129 0.91 -5.54 10.92
C LEU A 129 -0.21 -4.87 11.72
N TRP A 130 0.07 -3.72 12.27
CA TRP A 130 -0.90 -2.86 12.92
C TRP A 130 -1.36 -1.79 11.94
N MET A 131 -2.66 -1.66 11.79
CA MET A 131 -3.30 -0.76 10.82
C MET A 131 -4.27 0.17 11.51
N SER A 132 -4.22 1.44 11.17
CA SER A 132 -5.29 2.36 11.47
C SER A 132 -6.34 2.32 10.34
N THR A 133 -7.60 2.29 10.72
CA THR A 133 -8.75 2.30 9.83
C THR A 133 -9.70 3.44 10.22
N GLU A 134 -10.69 3.75 9.42
CA GLU A 134 -11.73 4.71 9.83
C GLU A 134 -12.55 4.25 11.04
N ASN A 135 -12.58 2.93 11.33
CA ASN A 135 -13.36 2.32 12.40
C ASN A 135 -12.52 1.81 13.58
N GLY A 136 -11.27 2.28 13.73
CA GLY A 136 -10.39 1.89 14.83
C GLY A 136 -9.08 1.28 14.38
N VAL A 137 -8.51 0.42 15.21
CA VAL A 137 -7.23 -0.26 14.98
C VAL A 137 -7.47 -1.73 14.69
N CYS A 138 -6.74 -2.25 13.72
CA CYS A 138 -6.75 -3.65 13.36
C CYS A 138 -5.31 -4.19 13.34
N LYS A 139 -5.09 -5.40 13.84
CA LYS A 139 -3.84 -6.13 13.76
C LYS A 139 -4.01 -7.33 12.83
N PHE A 140 -3.12 -7.47 11.88
CA PHE A 140 -3.02 -8.63 11.01
C PHE A 140 -1.83 -9.49 11.44
N VAL A 141 -2.08 -10.80 11.58
CA VAL A 141 -1.07 -11.81 11.90
C VAL A 141 -0.79 -12.59 10.60
N PRO A 142 0.34 -12.30 9.91
CA PRO A 142 0.59 -12.87 8.57
C PRO A 142 0.72 -14.39 8.55
N SER A 143 1.24 -15.01 9.63
CA SER A 143 1.41 -16.47 9.72
C SER A 143 0.10 -17.24 9.62
N ASP A 144 -0.97 -16.67 10.15
CA ASP A 144 -2.29 -17.30 10.25
C ASP A 144 -3.31 -16.64 9.31
N GLU A 145 -2.90 -15.58 8.63
CA GLU A 145 -3.77 -14.69 7.83
C GLU A 145 -5.00 -14.21 8.62
N ARG A 146 -4.82 -13.95 9.92
CA ARG A 146 -5.90 -13.64 10.88
C ARG A 146 -5.87 -12.18 11.28
N PHE A 147 -7.05 -11.60 11.44
CA PHE A 147 -7.24 -10.24 11.94
C PHE A 147 -7.70 -10.23 13.40
N GLU A 148 -7.15 -9.30 14.18
CA GLU A 148 -7.55 -8.97 15.55
C GLU A 148 -8.00 -7.50 15.55
N ASN A 149 -9.27 -7.26 15.89
CA ASN A 149 -9.87 -5.95 15.81
C ASN A 149 -9.96 -5.29 17.18
N TYR A 150 -9.47 -4.07 17.28
CA TYR A 150 -9.51 -3.22 18.46
C TYR A 150 -10.44 -2.05 18.20
N SER A 151 -11.72 -2.32 18.07
CA SER A 151 -12.76 -1.32 17.90
C SER A 151 -13.35 -0.86 19.24
N ASP A 152 -13.98 0.30 19.23
CA ASP A 152 -14.45 1.11 20.36
C ASP A 152 -15.43 0.42 21.36
N LYS A 153 -15.79 -0.86 21.19
CA LYS A 153 -16.64 -1.56 22.18
C LYS A 153 -15.92 -1.90 23.48
N SER A 154 -14.59 -1.84 23.49
CA SER A 154 -13.76 -2.07 24.68
C SER A 154 -13.12 -0.80 25.25
N ILE A 155 -13.20 0.32 24.56
CA ILE A 155 -12.62 1.61 24.97
C ILE A 155 -13.71 2.70 24.86
N SER A 156 -14.01 3.38 25.95
CA SER A 156 -15.08 4.40 26.07
C SER A 156 -14.91 5.68 25.22
N PHE A 157 -13.97 5.71 24.26
CA PHE A 157 -13.69 6.86 23.43
C PHE A 157 -13.79 6.49 21.95
N ARG A 158 -14.62 7.21 21.20
CA ARG A 158 -14.64 7.15 19.74
C ARG A 158 -13.37 7.80 19.21
N VAL A 159 -12.37 7.00 18.90
CA VAL A 159 -11.14 7.46 18.24
C VAL A 159 -11.38 7.39 16.73
N ARG A 160 -11.48 8.56 16.10
CA ARG A 160 -11.40 8.66 14.63
C ARG A 160 -9.97 9.02 14.29
N PHE A 161 -9.33 8.16 13.50
CA PHE A 161 -8.01 8.44 12.94
C PHE A 161 -8.14 9.29 11.67
N SER A 162 -7.33 10.32 11.54
CA SER A 162 -7.18 11.12 10.32
C SER A 162 -5.95 10.66 9.53
N GLU A 163 -5.86 11.07 8.27
CA GLU A 163 -4.72 10.75 7.38
C GLU A 163 -3.33 11.08 7.95
N ALA A 164 -3.23 11.88 9.00
CA ALA A 164 -1.98 12.29 9.64
C ALA A 164 -1.58 11.48 10.89
N ALA A 165 -2.29 10.40 11.21
CA ALA A 165 -2.10 9.67 12.49
C ALA A 165 -0.89 8.71 12.54
N SER A 166 0.03 8.75 11.58
CA SER A 166 1.28 7.99 11.65
C SER A 166 2.34 8.84 12.36
N ALA A 167 2.45 8.68 13.69
CA ALA A 167 3.60 9.20 14.43
C ALA A 167 4.84 8.32 14.18
N TYR A 168 5.99 8.97 14.08
CA TYR A 168 7.31 8.35 14.00
C TYR A 168 7.64 7.52 15.22
#